data_b64ae98ffffe25892eb3d6e4518c8317
#
_entry.id   b64ae98ffffe25892eb3d6e4518c8317
#
_cell.length_a   1.000
_cell.length_b   1.000
_cell.length_c   1.000
_cell.angle_alpha   90.00
_cell.angle_beta   90.00
_cell.angle_gamma   90.00
#
_symmetry.space_group_name_H-M   'P 1'
#
loop_
_entity.id
_entity.type
_entity.pdbx_description
1 polymer ?
#
loop_
_entity_poly.entity_id
_entity_poly.type
_entity_poly.pdbx_seq_one_letter_code
_entity_poly.pdbx_strand_id
1 'polypeptide(L)'
;MGMNINRRSFFGGLAASVAMTGCKGLLGRGERPMLRLGVISDIHITTPGPESTDKFRTALREFRSLGADAVLVAGDLADWGLRSNLKTVKAVWDEVMGGTDAIPLMITGNHDFDGWRYGDMTLDMHMQGYSEDEALKTLGMKACWEEIFHEPFADIRKRTVKGFDFVSVEWHVDGKEKNDALVAQWLKDHAAELKGDRPFFFFRHSPIPNTVSSSSKDPENALYRALQAFPNCVAFCGHTHRTFFDEGSVWQDGFTAISIPSMEYQGALRGYENGSDHRRGGSKCSMPRMPMQGEHADAQGYFVSVFADRLEIKRLDFAAGEEIEPWTLPWPIAAGKPFAAGERAKVTPVPEFPSDAQVALRVYNADTRGGHWTIFWELTFPRATAEGGRVLDYEVRAEMAADGSVAAVKRFLSPAFHKVEREEPETVRVYFDGMDVPESGRYRLAVYPRNCFGRAGRPIFTRWLESKPGKAKAKGMAQQ
;
A
#
# COMPACT_ATOMS: atom_id res chain seq x y z
N MET A 1 -7.39 33.27 31.88
CA MET A 1 -6.59 32.29 32.67
C MET A 1 -6.18 31.22 31.73
N GLY A 2 -4.96 31.30 31.23
CA GLY A 2 -4.39 30.35 30.30
C GLY A 2 -3.77 29.17 31.05
N MET A 3 -4.07 27.98 30.63
CA MET A 3 -3.32 26.79 31.08
C MET A 3 -2.36 26.37 29.95
N ASN A 4 -1.09 26.62 30.20
CA ASN A 4 0.03 26.05 29.46
C ASN A 4 0.13 24.54 29.77
N ILE A 5 -0.04 23.67 28.79
CA ILE A 5 0.26 22.25 28.94
C ILE A 5 1.64 22.00 28.35
N ASN A 6 2.58 21.73 29.24
CA ASN A 6 3.96 21.37 28.96
C ASN A 6 4.03 19.99 28.33
N ARG A 7 4.52 19.91 27.09
CA ARG A 7 4.95 18.65 26.47
C ARG A 7 6.27 18.19 27.12
N ARG A 8 6.20 17.19 27.96
CA ARG A 8 7.38 16.43 28.40
C ARG A 8 7.32 15.03 27.85
N SER A 9 8.26 14.77 26.98
CA SER A 9 8.69 13.46 26.46
C SER A 9 8.87 12.43 27.59
N PHE A 10 8.21 11.27 27.45
CA PHE A 10 8.59 10.05 28.16
C PHE A 10 9.17 9.07 27.15
N PHE A 11 10.47 9.12 26.96
CA PHE A 11 11.24 8.04 26.37
C PHE A 11 11.94 7.29 27.50
N GLY A 12 11.43 6.13 27.83
CA GLY A 12 12.04 5.17 28.72
C GLY A 12 11.72 3.77 28.24
N GLY A 13 12.50 3.26 27.30
CA GLY A 13 12.44 1.87 26.88
C GLY A 13 13.85 1.43 26.46
N LEU A 14 14.45 0.55 27.24
CA LEU A 14 15.77 -0.03 26.99
C LEU A 14 15.83 -0.65 25.60
N ALA A 15 16.72 -0.11 24.78
CA ALA A 15 17.17 -0.75 23.54
C ALA A 15 17.99 -2.00 23.90
N ALA A 16 17.46 -3.17 23.66
CA ALA A 16 18.26 -4.39 23.58
C ALA A 16 19.05 -4.34 22.27
N SER A 17 20.30 -3.88 22.38
CA SER A 17 21.27 -3.89 21.31
C SER A 17 21.63 -5.34 20.94
N VAL A 18 21.08 -5.83 19.84
CA VAL A 18 21.70 -6.93 19.12
C VAL A 18 22.98 -6.37 18.50
N ALA A 19 24.10 -6.78 19.04
CA ALA A 19 25.42 -6.40 18.56
C ALA A 19 25.63 -6.96 17.14
N MET A 20 25.32 -6.15 16.12
CA MET A 20 25.99 -6.25 14.84
C MET A 20 27.37 -5.63 14.98
N THR A 21 28.35 -6.46 15.29
CA THR A 21 29.75 -6.09 15.25
C THR A 21 30.15 -5.84 13.79
N GLY A 22 30.35 -4.58 13.44
CA GLY A 22 31.04 -4.23 12.23
C GLY A 22 30.30 -3.27 11.31
N CYS A 23 30.24 -2.04 11.71
CA CYS A 23 30.44 -0.80 10.95
C CYS A 23 29.87 0.35 11.77
N LYS A 24 30.63 0.84 12.75
CA LYS A 24 30.49 2.21 13.21
C LYS A 24 31.02 3.12 12.08
N GLY A 25 30.19 3.28 11.03
CA GLY A 25 30.33 4.38 10.11
C GLY A 25 30.03 5.66 10.89
N LEU A 26 31.03 6.52 11.04
CA LEU A 26 30.87 7.88 11.50
C LEU A 26 29.69 8.51 10.79
N LEU A 27 28.67 8.91 11.51
CA LEU A 27 27.69 9.88 11.04
C LEU A 27 28.48 11.17 10.78
N GLY A 28 28.92 11.35 9.55
CA GLY A 28 29.61 12.54 9.10
C GLY A 28 28.61 13.71 9.18
N ARG A 29 28.78 14.52 10.23
CA ARG A 29 28.14 15.83 10.30
C ARG A 29 28.61 16.64 9.10
N GLY A 30 27.73 16.77 8.06
CA GLY A 30 27.94 17.70 6.98
C GLY A 30 27.88 17.18 5.55
N GLU A 31 27.66 15.88 5.34
CA GLU A 31 27.53 15.35 3.99
C GLU A 31 26.18 15.81 3.36
N ARG A 32 26.27 16.46 2.21
CA ARG A 32 25.09 16.93 1.48
C ARG A 32 24.65 15.84 0.52
N PRO A 33 23.34 15.47 0.48
CA PRO A 33 22.85 14.56 -0.53
C PRO A 33 23.03 15.15 -1.93
N MET A 34 23.38 14.28 -2.87
CA MET A 34 23.55 14.63 -4.29
C MET A 34 22.20 14.85 -4.98
N LEU A 35 21.14 14.19 -4.48
CA LEU A 35 19.77 14.32 -4.94
C LEU A 35 18.81 14.19 -3.75
N ARG A 36 17.73 14.99 -3.77
CA ARG A 36 16.61 14.93 -2.84
C ARG A 36 15.34 14.75 -3.63
N LEU A 37 14.62 13.70 -3.32
CA LEU A 37 13.42 13.28 -4.07
C LEU A 37 12.23 13.10 -3.13
N GLY A 38 11.14 13.84 -3.35
CA GLY A 38 9.85 13.52 -2.79
C GLY A 38 9.22 12.36 -3.58
N VAL A 39 8.59 11.39 -2.92
CA VAL A 39 7.99 10.21 -3.57
C VAL A 39 6.63 9.92 -2.97
N ILE A 40 5.59 10.04 -3.78
CA ILE A 40 4.19 9.74 -3.43
C ILE A 40 3.48 9.04 -4.59
N SER A 41 2.31 8.49 -4.33
CA SER A 41 1.44 7.85 -5.30
C SER A 41 -0.02 7.87 -4.84
N ASP A 42 -0.93 7.56 -5.74
CA ASP A 42 -2.33 7.32 -5.41
C ASP A 42 -2.94 8.52 -4.65
N ILE A 43 -2.82 9.71 -5.24
CA ILE A 43 -3.33 10.96 -4.64
C ILE A 43 -4.83 11.13 -4.81
N HIS A 44 -5.45 10.46 -5.80
CA HIS A 44 -6.89 10.37 -6.03
C HIS A 44 -7.64 11.69 -5.85
N ILE A 45 -7.20 12.74 -6.57
CA ILE A 45 -7.92 14.01 -6.51
C ILE A 45 -9.37 13.82 -6.94
N THR A 46 -10.30 14.16 -6.07
CA THR A 46 -11.74 14.13 -6.32
C THR A 46 -12.31 15.54 -6.47
N THR A 47 -13.40 15.67 -7.24
CA THR A 47 -14.15 16.90 -7.39
C THR A 47 -15.66 16.59 -7.25
N PRO A 48 -16.39 17.24 -6.35
CA PRO A 48 -15.95 18.15 -5.32
C PRO A 48 -15.41 17.39 -4.08
N GLY A 49 -14.28 17.82 -3.55
CA GLY A 49 -13.71 17.29 -2.30
C GLY A 49 -12.34 17.92 -2.02
N PRO A 50 -12.21 18.77 -1.00
CA PRO A 50 -10.93 19.37 -0.68
C PRO A 50 -9.92 18.41 -0.05
N GLU A 51 -10.36 17.27 0.49
CA GLU A 51 -9.53 16.42 1.36
C GLU A 51 -8.30 15.87 0.65
N SER A 52 -8.45 15.20 -0.48
CA SER A 52 -7.30 14.68 -1.25
C SER A 52 -6.39 15.80 -1.76
N THR A 53 -7.00 16.95 -2.13
CA THR A 53 -6.27 18.17 -2.51
C THR A 53 -5.42 18.72 -1.36
N ASP A 54 -5.94 18.74 -0.14
CA ASP A 54 -5.23 19.23 1.04
C ASP A 54 -4.13 18.28 1.48
N LYS A 55 -4.32 16.97 1.38
CA LYS A 55 -3.29 15.95 1.59
C LYS A 55 -2.12 16.15 0.60
N PHE A 56 -2.43 16.29 -0.69
CA PHE A 56 -1.41 16.53 -1.72
C PHE A 56 -0.65 17.84 -1.48
N ARG A 57 -1.38 18.92 -1.16
CA ARG A 57 -0.77 20.21 -0.80
C ARG A 57 0.17 20.09 0.40
N THR A 58 -0.24 19.34 1.41
CA THR A 58 0.57 19.11 2.62
C THR A 58 1.87 18.37 2.29
N ALA A 59 1.80 17.30 1.50
CA ALA A 59 2.99 16.56 1.07
C ALA A 59 3.95 17.44 0.26
N LEU A 60 3.44 18.24 -0.68
CA LEU A 60 4.29 19.14 -1.46
C LEU A 60 4.94 20.23 -0.60
N ARG A 61 4.24 20.79 0.40
CA ARG A 61 4.82 21.75 1.35
C ARG A 61 5.95 21.12 2.16
N GLU A 62 5.78 19.88 2.60
CA GLU A 62 6.82 19.16 3.30
C GLU A 62 8.04 18.92 2.40
N PHE A 63 7.83 18.45 1.17
CA PHE A 63 8.92 18.25 0.20
C PHE A 63 9.65 19.56 -0.15
N ARG A 64 8.90 20.64 -0.29
CA ARG A 64 9.51 21.98 -0.47
C ARG A 64 10.37 22.37 0.73
N SER A 65 9.87 22.15 1.96
CA SER A 65 10.62 22.47 3.18
C SER A 65 11.90 21.67 3.31
N LEU A 66 11.89 20.40 2.87
CA LEU A 66 13.04 19.51 2.83
C LEU A 66 13.96 19.78 1.64
N GLY A 67 13.59 20.71 0.75
CA GLY A 67 14.39 21.13 -0.39
C GLY A 67 14.49 20.07 -1.50
N ALA A 68 13.37 19.47 -1.85
CA ALA A 68 13.28 18.49 -2.94
C ALA A 68 13.78 19.07 -4.27
N ASP A 69 14.64 18.31 -4.96
CA ASP A 69 15.12 18.61 -6.33
C ASP A 69 14.10 18.11 -7.37
N ALA A 70 13.32 17.09 -7.01
CA ALA A 70 12.21 16.58 -7.81
C ALA A 70 11.14 15.94 -6.92
N VAL A 71 9.92 15.80 -7.44
CA VAL A 71 8.83 15.03 -6.80
C VAL A 71 8.29 14.02 -7.79
N LEU A 72 8.37 12.74 -7.41
CA LEU A 72 7.84 11.61 -8.14
C LEU A 72 6.43 11.30 -7.65
N VAL A 73 5.45 11.25 -8.58
CA VAL A 73 4.08 10.83 -8.33
C VAL A 73 3.75 9.65 -9.23
N ALA A 74 3.65 8.45 -8.65
CA ALA A 74 3.59 7.20 -9.40
C ALA A 74 2.17 6.79 -9.80
N GLY A 75 1.38 7.72 -10.34
CA GLY A 75 0.05 7.45 -10.90
C GLY A 75 -1.11 7.60 -9.93
N ASP A 76 -2.31 7.37 -10.45
CA ASP A 76 -3.59 7.64 -9.80
C ASP A 76 -3.65 9.08 -9.26
N LEU A 77 -3.40 10.03 -10.19
CA LEU A 77 -3.45 11.45 -9.89
C LEU A 77 -4.88 11.90 -9.60
N ALA A 78 -5.82 11.37 -10.35
CA ALA A 78 -7.24 11.64 -10.27
C ALA A 78 -8.03 10.37 -9.97
N ASP A 79 -9.08 10.45 -9.16
CA ASP A 79 -9.91 9.28 -8.82
C ASP A 79 -10.74 8.80 -10.02
N TRP A 80 -11.10 9.70 -10.93
CA TRP A 80 -11.93 9.40 -12.11
C TRP A 80 -11.30 9.83 -13.43
N GLY A 81 -10.05 10.30 -13.44
CA GLY A 81 -9.37 10.76 -14.64
C GLY A 81 -10.04 11.94 -15.32
N LEU A 82 -10.73 12.78 -14.57
CA LEU A 82 -11.39 13.95 -15.13
C LEU A 82 -10.38 15.08 -15.38
N ARG A 83 -10.63 15.84 -16.46
CA ARG A 83 -9.81 17.00 -16.80
C ARG A 83 -9.74 18.02 -15.64
N SER A 84 -10.85 18.24 -14.91
CA SER A 84 -10.89 19.10 -13.74
C SER A 84 -9.97 18.61 -12.62
N ASN A 85 -9.93 17.29 -12.40
CA ASN A 85 -9.05 16.71 -11.40
C ASN A 85 -7.56 16.92 -11.77
N LEU A 86 -7.17 16.67 -13.03
CA LEU A 86 -5.80 16.91 -13.50
C LEU A 86 -5.43 18.40 -13.45
N LYS A 87 -6.35 19.31 -13.76
CA LYS A 87 -6.14 20.75 -13.56
C LYS A 87 -5.92 21.12 -12.10
N THR A 88 -6.63 20.45 -11.18
CA THR A 88 -6.43 20.66 -9.74
C THR A 88 -5.04 20.17 -9.32
N VAL A 89 -4.57 19.01 -9.80
CA VAL A 89 -3.20 18.54 -9.57
C VAL A 89 -2.18 19.59 -9.98
N LYS A 90 -2.33 20.11 -11.21
CA LYS A 90 -1.44 21.16 -11.73
C LYS A 90 -1.50 22.45 -10.92
N ALA A 91 -2.70 22.90 -10.55
CA ALA A 91 -2.88 24.12 -9.78
C ALA A 91 -2.23 24.01 -8.38
N VAL A 92 -2.37 22.88 -7.70
CA VAL A 92 -1.73 22.64 -6.40
C VAL A 92 -0.21 22.58 -6.54
N TRP A 93 0.29 21.95 -7.59
CA TRP A 93 1.72 21.97 -7.90
C TRP A 93 2.23 23.40 -8.07
N ASP A 94 1.57 24.20 -8.90
CA ASP A 94 1.98 25.59 -9.17
C ASP A 94 1.89 26.47 -7.92
N GLU A 95 0.85 26.29 -7.09
CA GLU A 95 0.69 26.98 -5.82
C GLU A 95 1.87 26.70 -4.88
N VAL A 96 2.24 25.44 -4.72
CA VAL A 96 3.19 25.04 -3.69
C VAL A 96 4.63 25.01 -4.19
N MET A 97 4.87 24.46 -5.37
CA MET A 97 6.20 24.27 -5.93
C MET A 97 6.60 25.36 -6.93
N GLY A 98 5.67 26.21 -7.34
CA GLY A 98 5.95 27.36 -8.19
C GLY A 98 7.05 28.25 -7.61
N GLY A 99 8.00 28.65 -8.46
CA GLY A 99 9.18 29.43 -8.06
C GLY A 99 10.30 28.64 -7.39
N THR A 100 10.20 27.30 -7.34
CA THR A 100 11.32 26.41 -7.02
C THR A 100 11.90 25.79 -8.31
N ASP A 101 13.12 25.22 -8.22
CA ASP A 101 13.72 24.46 -9.31
C ASP A 101 13.31 22.97 -9.30
N ALA A 102 12.38 22.57 -8.44
CA ALA A 102 11.95 21.19 -8.30
C ALA A 102 11.20 20.71 -9.55
N ILE A 103 11.56 19.54 -10.03
CA ILE A 103 11.01 18.96 -11.26
C ILE A 103 9.85 18.02 -10.94
N PRO A 104 8.65 18.20 -11.54
CA PRO A 104 7.57 17.21 -11.44
C PRO A 104 7.93 15.97 -12.27
N LEU A 105 7.86 14.81 -11.65
CA LEU A 105 8.03 13.48 -12.27
C LEU A 105 6.73 12.71 -12.06
N MET A 106 5.69 13.07 -12.82
CA MET A 106 4.35 12.50 -12.68
C MET A 106 4.07 11.52 -13.82
N ILE A 107 3.32 10.47 -13.52
CA ILE A 107 2.77 9.51 -14.47
C ILE A 107 1.29 9.26 -14.19
N THR A 108 0.61 8.63 -15.12
CA THR A 108 -0.77 8.16 -14.95
C THR A 108 -0.84 6.79 -14.29
N GLY A 109 -1.95 6.52 -13.59
CA GLY A 109 -2.36 5.22 -13.09
C GLY A 109 -3.68 4.76 -13.72
N ASN A 110 -4.29 3.70 -13.19
CA ASN A 110 -5.53 3.16 -13.76
C ASN A 110 -6.75 4.06 -13.54
N HIS A 111 -6.84 4.74 -12.40
CA HIS A 111 -7.94 5.66 -12.10
C HIS A 111 -7.93 6.89 -13.00
N ASP A 112 -6.78 7.31 -13.47
CA ASP A 112 -6.67 8.42 -14.42
C ASP A 112 -7.38 8.14 -15.76
N PHE A 113 -7.70 6.86 -16.05
CA PHE A 113 -8.44 6.41 -17.22
C PHE A 113 -9.85 5.92 -16.93
N ASP A 114 -10.31 5.91 -15.69
CA ASP A 114 -11.61 5.33 -15.34
C ASP A 114 -12.78 6.09 -15.97
N GLY A 115 -12.76 7.40 -16.00
CA GLY A 115 -13.78 8.23 -16.67
C GLY A 115 -13.87 7.99 -18.19
N TRP A 116 -12.79 7.56 -18.81
CA TRP A 116 -12.70 7.24 -20.24
C TRP A 116 -13.15 5.81 -20.54
N ARG A 117 -12.84 4.90 -19.62
CA ARG A 117 -12.99 3.46 -19.79
C ARG A 117 -14.44 3.02 -19.76
N TYR A 118 -15.26 3.69 -18.98
CA TYR A 118 -16.63 3.29 -18.76
C TYR A 118 -17.63 4.01 -19.65
N GLY A 119 -17.21 5.01 -20.41
CA GLY A 119 -18.08 5.74 -21.32
C GLY A 119 -19.24 6.50 -20.65
N ASP A 120 -19.29 6.45 -19.32
CA ASP A 120 -20.32 7.13 -18.56
C ASP A 120 -19.87 8.54 -18.23
N MET A 121 -20.69 9.51 -18.61
CA MET A 121 -20.48 10.87 -18.16
C MET A 121 -20.71 10.94 -16.66
N THR A 122 -19.66 11.33 -15.93
CA THR A 122 -19.78 11.63 -14.52
C THR A 122 -20.56 12.93 -14.32
N LEU A 123 -21.09 13.14 -13.11
CA LEU A 123 -21.75 14.40 -12.75
C LEU A 123 -20.85 15.61 -13.02
N ASP A 124 -19.56 15.47 -12.83
CA ASP A 124 -18.59 16.54 -13.04
C ASP A 124 -18.43 16.88 -14.53
N MET A 125 -18.44 15.88 -15.41
CA MET A 125 -18.42 16.09 -16.86
C MET A 125 -19.71 16.81 -17.33
N HIS A 126 -20.87 16.41 -16.81
CA HIS A 126 -22.12 17.10 -17.06
C HIS A 126 -22.09 18.55 -16.60
N MET A 127 -21.59 18.80 -15.41
CA MET A 127 -21.49 20.15 -14.86
C MET A 127 -20.52 21.06 -15.63
N GLN A 128 -19.54 20.47 -16.32
CA GLN A 128 -18.63 21.18 -17.20
C GLN A 128 -19.21 21.40 -18.61
N GLY A 129 -20.41 20.87 -18.89
CA GLY A 129 -21.09 21.06 -20.17
C GLY A 129 -20.57 20.21 -21.32
N TYR A 130 -19.81 19.15 -21.05
CA TYR A 130 -19.37 18.21 -22.07
C TYR A 130 -20.50 17.26 -22.46
N SER A 131 -20.66 17.01 -23.77
CA SER A 131 -21.42 15.88 -24.27
C SER A 131 -20.59 14.60 -24.21
N GLU A 132 -21.24 13.44 -24.10
CA GLU A 132 -20.58 12.13 -24.12
C GLU A 132 -19.60 11.99 -25.30
N ASP A 133 -20.02 12.43 -26.49
CA ASP A 133 -19.20 12.40 -27.70
C ASP A 133 -17.99 13.34 -27.64
N GLU A 134 -18.14 14.49 -27.01
CA GLU A 134 -17.03 15.45 -26.84
C GLU A 134 -16.06 15.01 -25.76
N ALA A 135 -16.54 14.42 -24.67
CA ALA A 135 -15.70 13.86 -23.63
C ALA A 135 -14.79 12.76 -24.21
N LEU A 136 -15.34 11.82 -24.97
CA LEU A 136 -14.60 10.72 -25.58
C LEU A 136 -13.65 11.14 -26.71
N LYS A 137 -14.00 12.14 -27.51
CA LYS A 137 -13.22 12.56 -28.69
C LYS A 137 -12.21 13.67 -28.41
N THR A 138 -12.55 14.59 -27.51
CA THR A 138 -11.79 15.82 -27.29
C THR A 138 -10.84 15.74 -26.10
N LEU A 139 -11.09 14.83 -25.18
CA LEU A 139 -10.39 14.75 -23.91
C LEU A 139 -9.42 13.57 -23.80
N GLY A 140 -8.97 12.94 -24.93
CA GLY A 140 -7.98 11.86 -24.86
C GLY A 140 -6.85 12.18 -23.88
N MET A 141 -6.44 11.24 -23.04
CA MET A 141 -5.45 11.47 -21.97
C MET A 141 -4.22 12.21 -22.49
N LYS A 142 -3.72 11.85 -23.67
CA LYS A 142 -2.60 12.53 -24.30
C LYS A 142 -2.84 14.03 -24.47
N ALA A 143 -3.99 14.41 -25.04
CA ALA A 143 -4.32 15.82 -25.28
C ALA A 143 -4.53 16.59 -23.96
N CYS A 144 -5.18 15.97 -22.96
CA CYS A 144 -5.34 16.54 -21.63
C CYS A 144 -3.99 16.76 -20.96
N TRP A 145 -3.11 15.79 -21.03
CA TRP A 145 -1.78 15.86 -20.44
C TRP A 145 -0.98 17.01 -21.02
N GLU A 146 -0.87 17.04 -22.36
CA GLU A 146 -0.12 18.06 -23.08
C GLU A 146 -0.66 19.48 -22.84
N GLU A 147 -2.00 19.62 -22.77
CA GLU A 147 -2.63 20.90 -22.47
C GLU A 147 -2.39 21.36 -21.03
N ILE A 148 -2.53 20.45 -20.04
CA ILE A 148 -2.51 20.81 -18.63
C ILE A 148 -1.09 20.89 -18.09
N PHE A 149 -0.25 19.90 -18.39
CA PHE A 149 1.10 19.81 -17.87
C PHE A 149 2.15 20.47 -18.76
N HIS A 150 1.79 20.85 -19.98
CA HIS A 150 2.68 21.50 -20.97
C HIS A 150 3.91 20.66 -21.31
N GLU A 151 3.74 19.34 -21.32
CA GLU A 151 4.79 18.40 -21.68
C GLU A 151 4.24 17.28 -22.57
N PRO A 152 5.07 16.70 -23.47
CA PRO A 152 4.64 15.59 -24.30
C PRO A 152 4.24 14.37 -23.47
N PHE A 153 3.11 13.76 -23.81
CA PHE A 153 2.72 12.46 -23.28
C PHE A 153 3.42 11.35 -24.07
N ALA A 154 4.20 10.53 -23.40
CA ALA A 154 4.90 9.42 -24.02
C ALA A 154 4.89 8.19 -23.09
N ASP A 155 4.69 7.02 -23.67
CA ASP A 155 4.57 5.74 -22.95
C ASP A 155 5.75 5.45 -22.03
N ILE A 156 6.95 5.81 -22.48
CA ILE A 156 8.19 5.71 -21.71
C ILE A 156 8.95 7.03 -21.85
N ARG A 157 9.34 7.61 -20.73
CA ARG A 157 10.13 8.85 -20.73
C ARG A 157 11.38 8.68 -19.89
N LYS A 158 12.50 9.21 -20.38
CA LYS A 158 13.73 9.36 -19.61
C LYS A 158 13.98 10.83 -19.32
N ARG A 159 14.18 11.18 -18.07
CA ARG A 159 14.58 12.51 -17.60
C ARG A 159 15.80 12.41 -16.71
N THR A 160 16.65 13.41 -16.75
CA THR A 160 17.83 13.47 -15.88
C THR A 160 17.71 14.66 -14.93
N VAL A 161 17.80 14.38 -13.63
CA VAL A 161 17.79 15.40 -12.56
C VAL A 161 19.06 15.26 -11.74
N LYS A 162 19.84 16.32 -11.61
CA LYS A 162 21.11 16.31 -10.88
C LYS A 162 22.09 15.20 -11.30
N GLY A 163 22.01 14.75 -12.56
CA GLY A 163 22.83 13.67 -13.09
C GLY A 163 22.37 12.26 -12.73
N PHE A 164 21.16 12.11 -12.24
CA PHE A 164 20.47 10.84 -12.04
C PHE A 164 19.37 10.67 -13.08
N ASP A 165 19.30 9.49 -13.69
CA ASP A 165 18.29 9.17 -14.68
C ASP A 165 17.01 8.63 -14.03
N PHE A 166 15.89 9.12 -14.53
CA PHE A 166 14.54 8.72 -14.15
C PHE A 166 13.86 8.16 -15.40
N VAL A 167 13.46 6.91 -15.33
CA VAL A 167 12.71 6.21 -16.39
C VAL A 167 11.28 6.02 -15.90
N SER A 168 10.35 6.74 -16.50
CA SER A 168 8.93 6.65 -16.19
C SER A 168 8.16 5.86 -17.23
N VAL A 169 7.16 5.10 -16.77
CA VAL A 169 6.28 4.31 -17.64
C VAL A 169 4.85 4.67 -17.32
N GLU A 170 4.12 5.16 -18.34
CA GLU A 170 2.72 5.50 -18.23
C GLU A 170 1.83 4.26 -18.10
N TRP A 171 0.68 4.42 -17.46
CA TRP A 171 -0.35 3.38 -17.49
C TRP A 171 -0.90 3.23 -18.91
N HIS A 172 -1.05 1.99 -19.35
CA HIS A 172 -1.58 1.69 -20.67
C HIS A 172 -2.94 1.00 -20.56
N VAL A 173 -3.91 1.50 -21.31
CA VAL A 173 -5.27 0.94 -21.32
C VAL A 173 -5.31 -0.46 -21.93
N ASP A 174 -4.39 -0.76 -22.85
CA ASP A 174 -4.37 -1.99 -23.64
C ASP A 174 -3.84 -3.25 -22.94
N GLY A 175 -3.51 -3.14 -21.64
CA GLY A 175 -3.10 -4.26 -20.82
C GLY A 175 -1.63 -4.34 -20.47
N LYS A 176 -1.37 -4.92 -19.30
CA LYS A 176 -0.04 -4.97 -18.66
C LYS A 176 1.02 -5.71 -19.48
N GLU A 177 0.65 -6.81 -20.13
CA GLU A 177 1.60 -7.69 -20.82
C GLU A 177 2.26 -7.01 -22.03
N LYS A 178 1.50 -6.28 -22.83
CA LYS A 178 2.06 -5.54 -23.97
C LYS A 178 3.01 -4.44 -23.51
N ASN A 179 2.68 -3.76 -22.44
CA ASN A 179 3.49 -2.71 -21.86
C ASN A 179 4.81 -3.27 -21.30
N ASP A 180 4.77 -4.39 -20.55
CA ASP A 180 5.95 -4.99 -19.93
C ASP A 180 7.00 -5.44 -20.98
N ALA A 181 6.56 -5.99 -22.11
CA ALA A 181 7.45 -6.38 -23.20
C ALA A 181 8.09 -5.16 -23.90
N LEU A 182 7.32 -4.10 -24.12
CA LEU A 182 7.82 -2.85 -24.70
C LEU A 182 8.85 -2.18 -23.79
N VAL A 183 8.56 -2.10 -22.50
CA VAL A 183 9.47 -1.54 -21.49
C VAL A 183 10.75 -2.37 -21.39
N ALA A 184 10.64 -3.69 -21.39
CA ALA A 184 11.78 -4.59 -21.38
C ALA A 184 12.69 -4.38 -22.59
N GLN A 185 12.11 -4.20 -23.79
CA GLN A 185 12.87 -3.89 -24.99
C GLN A 185 13.53 -2.53 -24.89
N TRP A 186 12.80 -1.51 -24.44
CA TRP A 186 13.34 -0.16 -24.25
C TRP A 186 14.54 -0.16 -23.28
N LEU A 187 14.42 -0.84 -22.14
CA LEU A 187 15.53 -0.98 -21.19
C LEU A 187 16.75 -1.66 -21.80
N LYS A 188 16.55 -2.66 -22.64
CA LYS A 188 17.63 -3.34 -23.34
C LYS A 188 18.34 -2.41 -24.33
N ASP A 189 17.58 -1.62 -25.08
CA ASP A 189 18.11 -0.70 -26.10
C ASP A 189 18.91 0.45 -25.47
N HIS A 190 18.53 0.86 -24.23
CA HIS A 190 19.19 1.93 -23.49
C HIS A 190 20.15 1.41 -22.39
N ALA A 191 20.47 0.11 -22.40
CA ALA A 191 21.24 -0.51 -21.34
C ALA A 191 22.64 0.13 -21.15
N ALA A 192 23.28 0.59 -22.23
CA ALA A 192 24.59 1.24 -22.15
C ALA A 192 24.54 2.58 -21.40
N GLU A 193 23.40 3.28 -21.43
CA GLU A 193 23.20 4.55 -20.75
C GLU A 193 22.85 4.37 -19.27
N LEU A 194 22.06 3.31 -18.95
CA LEU A 194 21.51 3.07 -17.62
C LEU A 194 22.42 2.27 -16.70
N LYS A 195 23.32 1.45 -17.26
CA LYS A 195 24.29 0.67 -16.48
C LYS A 195 25.42 1.58 -16.01
N GLY A 196 25.71 1.56 -14.72
CA GLY A 196 26.77 2.36 -14.15
C GLY A 196 26.84 2.23 -12.64
N ASP A 197 27.74 3.01 -12.02
CA ASP A 197 27.95 3.03 -10.58
C ASP A 197 26.92 3.89 -9.83
N ARG A 198 26.10 4.65 -10.56
CA ARG A 198 25.04 5.47 -9.98
C ARG A 198 23.69 4.79 -10.06
N PRO A 199 22.80 5.00 -9.07
CA PRO A 199 21.42 4.56 -9.19
C PRO A 199 20.73 5.30 -10.33
N PHE A 200 19.89 4.58 -11.06
CA PHE A 200 18.82 5.19 -11.82
C PHE A 200 17.47 4.80 -11.20
N PHE A 201 16.49 5.66 -11.37
CA PHE A 201 15.17 5.49 -10.79
C PHE A 201 14.20 5.08 -11.89
N PHE A 202 13.56 3.94 -11.70
CA PHE A 202 12.49 3.46 -12.57
C PHE A 202 11.16 3.64 -11.82
N PHE A 203 10.11 4.10 -12.48
CA PHE A 203 8.82 4.16 -11.84
C PHE A 203 7.66 3.93 -12.80
N ARG A 204 6.68 3.22 -12.29
CA ARG A 204 5.41 2.89 -12.93
C ARG A 204 4.33 2.77 -11.87
N HIS A 205 3.07 2.82 -12.29
CA HIS A 205 1.98 2.72 -11.33
C HIS A 205 1.84 1.31 -10.72
N SER A 206 1.66 0.27 -11.55
CA SER A 206 1.52 -1.10 -11.04
C SER A 206 2.83 -1.69 -10.50
N PRO A 207 2.76 -2.55 -9.47
CA PRO A 207 3.92 -3.31 -9.01
C PRO A 207 4.55 -4.16 -10.10
N ILE A 208 5.88 -4.25 -10.06
CA ILE A 208 6.62 -5.21 -10.89
C ILE A 208 6.34 -6.61 -10.35
N PRO A 209 5.96 -7.58 -11.20
CA PRO A 209 5.73 -8.94 -10.75
C PRO A 209 6.88 -9.54 -9.95
N ASN A 210 6.59 -10.43 -9.01
CA ASN A 210 7.54 -11.15 -8.14
C ASN A 210 8.35 -10.29 -7.17
N THR A 211 8.02 -9.03 -7.00
CA THR A 211 8.76 -8.10 -6.13
C THR A 211 8.03 -7.85 -4.81
N VAL A 212 7.60 -6.63 -4.57
CA VAL A 212 6.97 -6.17 -3.33
C VAL A 212 5.68 -6.91 -2.97
N SER A 213 5.23 -6.75 -1.75
CA SER A 213 3.94 -7.27 -1.29
C SER A 213 2.80 -6.90 -2.24
N SER A 214 1.87 -7.82 -2.45
CA SER A 214 0.73 -7.70 -3.41
C SER A 214 1.10 -7.65 -4.88
N SER A 215 2.37 -7.77 -5.26
CA SER A 215 2.73 -8.00 -6.67
C SER A 215 2.23 -9.35 -7.17
N SER A 216 1.88 -9.44 -8.44
CA SER A 216 1.52 -10.71 -9.09
C SER A 216 2.73 -11.67 -9.10
N LYS A 217 2.45 -12.95 -9.20
CA LYS A 217 3.49 -13.99 -9.36
C LYS A 217 3.55 -14.40 -10.82
N ASP A 218 4.61 -13.99 -11.49
CA ASP A 218 4.89 -14.30 -12.88
C ASP A 218 6.41 -14.27 -13.12
N PRO A 219 7.13 -15.40 -12.88
CA PRO A 219 8.58 -15.46 -13.07
C PRO A 219 9.03 -15.22 -14.52
N GLU A 220 8.13 -15.40 -15.49
CA GLU A 220 8.41 -15.23 -16.91
C GLU A 220 8.17 -13.80 -17.39
N ASN A 221 7.69 -12.91 -16.52
CA ASN A 221 7.40 -11.52 -16.87
C ASN A 221 8.61 -10.81 -17.48
N ALA A 222 8.40 -10.23 -18.66
CA ALA A 222 9.47 -9.62 -19.44
C ALA A 222 10.17 -8.46 -18.73
N LEU A 223 9.39 -7.59 -18.06
CA LEU A 223 9.94 -6.45 -17.33
C LEU A 223 10.75 -6.89 -16.12
N TYR A 224 10.21 -7.84 -15.32
CA TYR A 224 10.92 -8.41 -14.18
C TYR A 224 12.29 -8.97 -14.59
N ARG A 225 12.31 -9.78 -15.66
CA ARG A 225 13.56 -10.34 -16.20
C ARG A 225 14.53 -9.28 -16.72
N ALA A 226 14.01 -8.28 -17.41
CA ALA A 226 14.85 -7.19 -17.94
C ALA A 226 15.53 -6.42 -16.80
N LEU A 227 14.80 -6.07 -15.75
CA LEU A 227 15.34 -5.33 -14.61
C LEU A 227 16.39 -6.08 -13.80
N GLN A 228 16.39 -7.42 -13.83
CA GLN A 228 17.45 -8.23 -13.20
C GLN A 228 18.86 -7.93 -13.75
N ALA A 229 18.95 -7.37 -14.95
CA ALA A 229 20.23 -6.96 -15.53
C ALA A 229 20.74 -5.58 -15.06
N PHE A 230 20.00 -4.92 -14.17
CA PHE A 230 20.30 -3.58 -13.69
C PHE A 230 20.35 -3.50 -12.14
N PRO A 231 21.44 -3.99 -11.53
CA PRO A 231 21.56 -3.96 -10.07
C PRO A 231 21.55 -2.54 -9.48
N ASN A 232 21.79 -1.53 -10.32
CA ASN A 232 21.70 -0.12 -9.97
C ASN A 232 20.30 0.49 -10.14
N CYS A 233 19.28 -0.31 -10.45
CA CYS A 233 17.90 0.16 -10.54
C CYS A 233 17.24 0.25 -9.17
N VAL A 234 16.62 1.39 -8.88
CA VAL A 234 15.69 1.58 -7.77
C VAL A 234 14.31 1.87 -8.37
N ALA A 235 13.42 0.88 -8.30
CA ALA A 235 12.11 0.93 -8.92
C ALA A 235 11.03 1.30 -7.89
N PHE A 236 10.20 2.29 -8.18
CA PHE A 236 9.05 2.71 -7.40
C PHE A 236 7.74 2.31 -8.08
N CYS A 237 6.76 1.86 -7.30
CA CYS A 237 5.40 1.56 -7.78
C CYS A 237 4.35 1.92 -6.73
N GLY A 238 3.16 2.33 -7.17
CA GLY A 238 1.97 2.59 -6.36
C GLY A 238 0.94 1.47 -6.43
N HIS A 239 -0.34 1.83 -6.61
CA HIS A 239 -1.46 0.95 -6.93
C HIS A 239 -1.93 0.01 -5.80
N THR A 240 -1.05 -0.44 -4.95
CA THR A 240 -1.39 -1.47 -3.95
C THR A 240 -1.95 -0.89 -2.67
N HIS A 241 -1.83 0.41 -2.48
CA HIS A 241 -2.23 1.12 -1.25
C HIS A 241 -1.69 0.45 0.02
N ARG A 242 -0.48 -0.11 -0.07
CA ARG A 242 0.18 -0.70 1.08
C ARG A 242 0.89 0.36 1.89
N THR A 243 0.66 0.33 3.18
CA THR A 243 1.37 1.21 4.11
C THR A 243 2.87 0.92 4.12
N PHE A 244 3.68 1.92 4.42
CA PHE A 244 5.12 1.73 4.63
C PHE A 244 5.45 0.93 5.91
N PHE A 245 4.45 0.54 6.72
CA PHE A 245 4.64 -0.41 7.81
C PHE A 245 4.71 -1.86 7.34
N ASP A 246 4.28 -2.14 6.13
CA ASP A 246 4.48 -3.45 5.53
C ASP A 246 5.95 -3.61 5.12
N GLU A 247 6.68 -4.42 5.87
CA GLU A 247 8.08 -4.71 5.61
C GLU A 247 8.33 -5.32 4.22
N GLY A 248 7.30 -5.90 3.59
CA GLY A 248 7.32 -6.35 2.21
C GLY A 248 7.14 -5.25 1.17
N SER A 249 6.98 -3.98 1.60
CA SER A 249 6.96 -2.82 0.69
C SER A 249 8.32 -2.52 0.07
N VAL A 250 9.40 -3.09 0.60
CA VAL A 250 10.74 -3.04 0.00
C VAL A 250 11.20 -4.45 -0.33
N TRP A 251 11.70 -4.62 -1.53
CA TRP A 251 12.20 -5.89 -2.04
C TRP A 251 13.54 -5.69 -2.76
N GLN A 252 14.48 -6.62 -2.56
CA GLN A 252 15.78 -6.62 -3.22
C GLN A 252 16.14 -8.03 -3.70
N ASP A 253 16.36 -8.17 -5.00
CA ASP A 253 17.02 -9.29 -5.64
C ASP A 253 17.29 -8.97 -7.11
N GLY A 254 18.56 -8.79 -7.50
CA GLY A 254 18.94 -8.29 -8.83
C GLY A 254 18.76 -6.78 -9.01
N PHE A 255 17.70 -6.20 -8.48
CA PHE A 255 17.44 -4.76 -8.37
C PHE A 255 16.68 -4.46 -7.08
N THR A 256 16.38 -3.19 -6.82
CA THR A 256 15.52 -2.80 -5.67
C THR A 256 14.15 -2.37 -6.17
N ALA A 257 13.07 -2.88 -5.56
CA ALA A 257 11.71 -2.42 -5.79
C ALA A 257 11.09 -1.90 -4.47
N ILE A 258 10.35 -0.81 -4.56
CA ILE A 258 9.73 -0.14 -3.41
C ILE A 258 8.28 0.19 -3.77
N SER A 259 7.34 -0.32 -2.97
CA SER A 259 5.94 0.07 -3.04
C SER A 259 5.74 1.39 -2.32
N ILE A 260 5.20 2.37 -3.03
CA ILE A 260 4.84 3.67 -2.47
C ILE A 260 3.49 3.52 -1.78
N PRO A 261 3.33 4.00 -0.54
CA PRO A 261 2.03 4.04 0.11
C PRO A 261 1.11 5.08 -0.55
N SER A 262 -0.19 4.92 -0.36
CA SER A 262 -1.17 5.85 -0.91
C SER A 262 -1.22 7.17 -0.15
N MET A 263 -1.55 8.23 -0.86
CA MET A 263 -1.87 9.53 -0.28
C MET A 263 -3.33 9.65 0.16
N GLU A 264 -4.21 8.75 -0.28
CA GLU A 264 -5.65 8.87 0.00
C GLU A 264 -6.15 7.85 1.03
N TYR A 265 -5.86 6.57 0.85
CA TYR A 265 -6.23 5.51 1.79
C TYR A 265 -5.27 4.33 1.72
N GLN A 266 -5.07 3.67 2.87
CA GLN A 266 -4.26 2.46 2.97
C GLN A 266 -5.17 1.24 3.11
N GLY A 267 -4.66 0.04 2.80
CA GLY A 267 -5.34 -1.21 3.13
C GLY A 267 -6.25 -1.78 2.07
N ALA A 268 -6.08 -1.41 0.79
CA ALA A 268 -6.78 -2.04 -0.33
C ALA A 268 -6.32 -3.50 -0.56
N LEU A 269 -6.30 -4.32 0.49
CA LEU A 269 -5.78 -5.68 0.45
C LEU A 269 -6.87 -6.70 0.11
N ARG A 270 -6.61 -7.49 -0.93
CA ARG A 270 -7.47 -8.61 -1.32
C ARG A 270 -7.24 -9.83 -0.42
N GLY A 271 -8.27 -10.66 -0.27
CA GLY A 271 -8.19 -11.91 0.48
C GLY A 271 -8.28 -11.76 1.99
N TYR A 272 -8.73 -10.60 2.47
CA TYR A 272 -9.04 -10.33 3.88
C TYR A 272 -10.53 -10.05 4.04
N GLU A 273 -11.13 -10.56 5.11
CA GLU A 273 -12.56 -10.39 5.40
C GLU A 273 -12.93 -8.91 5.64
N ASN A 274 -11.99 -8.12 6.13
CA ASN A 274 -12.10 -6.67 6.32
C ASN A 274 -11.33 -5.86 5.29
N GLY A 275 -10.95 -6.46 4.17
CA GLY A 275 -10.25 -5.79 3.07
C GLY A 275 -11.18 -5.19 2.02
N SER A 276 -10.60 -4.64 0.95
CA SER A 276 -11.31 -3.89 -0.10
C SER A 276 -12.30 -4.73 -0.93
N ASP A 277 -12.07 -6.04 -1.08
CA ASP A 277 -12.94 -6.91 -1.86
C ASP A 277 -14.36 -6.98 -1.29
N HIS A 278 -14.52 -6.77 0.01
CA HIS A 278 -15.83 -6.70 0.65
C HIS A 278 -16.59 -5.41 0.36
N ARG A 279 -15.93 -4.36 -0.11
CA ARG A 279 -16.57 -3.09 -0.51
C ARG A 279 -17.32 -3.19 -1.83
N ARG A 280 -16.84 -3.99 -2.78
CA ARG A 280 -17.38 -4.07 -4.16
C ARG A 280 -18.57 -5.01 -4.32
N GLY A 281 -19.20 -5.39 -3.23
CA GLY A 281 -20.49 -6.13 -3.29
C GLY A 281 -20.38 -7.60 -3.69
N GLY A 282 -19.19 -8.17 -3.72
CA GLY A 282 -19.00 -9.60 -3.99
C GLY A 282 -19.34 -10.51 -2.82
N SER A 283 -19.37 -9.99 -1.61
CA SER A 283 -19.80 -10.73 -0.42
C SER A 283 -21.28 -10.50 -0.17
N LYS A 284 -22.02 -11.57 -0.05
CA LYS A 284 -23.43 -11.56 0.41
C LYS A 284 -23.56 -11.21 1.89
N CYS A 285 -22.44 -10.97 2.56
CA CYS A 285 -22.37 -10.68 3.98
C CYS A 285 -22.26 -9.18 4.20
N SER A 286 -23.31 -8.54 4.66
CA SER A 286 -23.29 -7.19 5.20
C SER A 286 -22.77 -7.22 6.64
N MET A 287 -21.51 -7.61 6.81
CA MET A 287 -20.85 -7.43 8.09
C MET A 287 -20.96 -5.97 8.53
N PRO A 288 -21.09 -5.68 9.83
CA PRO A 288 -20.76 -4.35 10.30
C PRO A 288 -19.34 -4.11 9.79
N ARG A 289 -19.18 -3.22 8.81
CA ARG A 289 -17.88 -2.91 8.25
C ARG A 289 -17.01 -2.51 9.43
N MET A 290 -15.98 -3.29 9.68
CA MET A 290 -14.87 -2.69 10.37
C MET A 290 -14.48 -1.52 9.47
N PRO A 291 -14.50 -0.28 9.95
CA PRO A 291 -14.05 0.83 9.13
C PRO A 291 -12.70 0.39 8.59
N MET A 292 -12.48 0.48 7.28
CA MET A 292 -11.13 0.34 6.76
C MET A 292 -10.35 1.38 7.52
N GLN A 293 -9.40 0.88 8.27
CA GLN A 293 -8.55 1.76 9.02
C GLN A 293 -7.78 2.57 7.99
N GLY A 294 -7.86 3.88 8.09
CA GLY A 294 -7.30 4.78 7.13
C GLY A 294 -8.28 5.33 6.09
N GLU A 295 -9.57 5.01 6.12
CA GLU A 295 -10.55 5.82 5.42
C GLU A 295 -10.42 7.25 5.93
N HIS A 296 -9.84 8.14 5.11
CA HIS A 296 -9.68 9.58 5.35
C HIS A 296 -8.55 10.06 6.30
N ALA A 297 -7.83 9.19 6.97
CA ALA A 297 -6.80 9.62 7.92
C ALA A 297 -5.35 9.41 7.43
N ASP A 298 -5.13 8.56 6.44
CA ASP A 298 -3.78 8.21 6.01
C ASP A 298 -3.37 9.02 4.78
N ALA A 299 -2.20 9.62 4.85
CA ALA A 299 -1.53 10.21 3.71
C ALA A 299 -0.03 9.95 3.90
N GLN A 300 0.50 8.98 3.18
CA GLN A 300 1.86 8.49 3.40
C GLN A 300 2.72 8.62 2.16
N GLY A 301 4.04 8.76 2.36
CA GLY A 301 5.01 8.85 1.28
C GLY A 301 6.44 8.75 1.77
N TYR A 302 7.37 9.00 0.88
CA TYR A 302 8.80 8.93 1.16
C TYR A 302 9.51 10.23 0.81
N PHE A 303 10.60 10.50 1.51
CA PHE A 303 11.59 11.46 1.10
C PHE A 303 12.94 10.75 0.98
N VAL A 304 13.49 10.72 -0.23
CA VAL A 304 14.72 9.99 -0.55
C VAL A 304 15.87 10.96 -0.67
N SER A 305 16.93 10.74 0.10
CA SER A 305 18.20 11.44 0.00
C SER A 305 19.25 10.49 -0.58
N VAL A 306 19.85 10.85 -1.71
CA VAL A 306 20.88 10.05 -2.37
C VAL A 306 22.24 10.57 -2.01
N PHE A 307 23.08 9.74 -1.41
CA PHE A 307 24.47 9.99 -1.09
C PHE A 307 25.39 9.15 -1.99
N ALA A 308 26.70 9.31 -1.84
CA ALA A 308 27.66 8.58 -2.64
C ALA A 308 27.67 7.07 -2.35
N ASP A 309 27.32 6.68 -1.14
CA ASP A 309 27.43 5.32 -0.62
C ASP A 309 26.09 4.71 -0.15
N ARG A 310 25.02 5.48 -0.18
CA ARG A 310 23.70 5.03 0.31
C ARG A 310 22.55 5.89 -0.20
N LEU A 311 21.36 5.33 -0.11
CA LEU A 311 20.09 6.04 -0.16
C LEU A 311 19.46 6.01 1.24
N GLU A 312 19.05 7.16 1.74
CA GLU A 312 18.23 7.26 2.95
C GLU A 312 16.78 7.56 2.55
N ILE A 313 15.84 6.73 3.00
CA ILE A 313 14.43 6.83 2.67
C ILE A 313 13.66 7.11 3.94
N LYS A 314 13.34 8.37 4.17
CA LYS A 314 12.45 8.79 5.25
C LYS A 314 11.03 8.37 4.92
N ARG A 315 10.33 7.83 5.91
CA ARG A 315 8.93 7.42 5.81
C ARG A 315 8.08 8.48 6.50
N LEU A 316 7.26 9.18 5.73
CA LEU A 316 6.50 10.33 6.17
C LEU A 316 5.01 10.01 6.21
N ASP A 317 4.38 10.23 7.35
CA ASP A 317 2.93 10.28 7.47
C ASP A 317 2.48 11.74 7.50
N PHE A 318 1.92 12.21 6.41
CA PHE A 318 1.52 13.61 6.27
C PHE A 318 0.24 13.93 7.05
N ALA A 319 -0.62 12.92 7.29
CA ALA A 319 -1.83 13.10 8.07
C ALA A 319 -1.52 13.24 9.57
N ALA A 320 -0.62 12.42 10.09
CA ALA A 320 -0.17 12.50 11.47
C ALA A 320 0.89 13.59 11.70
N GLY A 321 1.58 14.04 10.64
CA GLY A 321 2.72 14.94 10.76
C GLY A 321 3.93 14.27 11.41
N GLU A 322 4.13 12.98 11.17
CA GLU A 322 5.16 12.18 11.80
C GLU A 322 6.16 11.58 10.80
N GLU A 323 7.41 11.47 11.22
CA GLU A 323 8.48 10.76 10.55
C GLU A 323 8.76 9.46 11.31
N ILE A 324 8.90 8.35 10.56
CA ILE A 324 9.22 7.04 11.12
C ILE A 324 10.64 6.67 10.76
N GLU A 325 11.25 5.76 11.53
CA GLU A 325 12.60 5.23 11.31
C GLU A 325 12.90 5.05 9.82
N PRO A 326 13.93 5.72 9.27
CA PRO A 326 14.23 5.67 7.84
C PRO A 326 14.77 4.30 7.43
N TRP A 327 14.55 3.93 6.17
CA TRP A 327 15.29 2.84 5.56
C TRP A 327 16.60 3.36 4.97
N THR A 328 17.68 2.61 5.18
CA THR A 328 18.98 2.88 4.56
C THR A 328 19.35 1.77 3.59
N LEU A 329 19.46 2.12 2.32
CA LEU A 329 19.90 1.22 1.25
C LEU A 329 21.38 1.49 0.97
N PRO A 330 22.28 0.57 1.30
CA PRO A 330 23.70 0.74 0.94
C PRO A 330 23.89 0.79 -0.58
N TRP A 331 24.83 1.57 -1.04
CA TRP A 331 25.14 1.74 -2.44
C TRP A 331 26.65 1.49 -2.71
N PRO A 332 27.06 0.80 -3.76
CA PRO A 332 26.21 0.03 -4.68
C PRO A 332 25.50 -1.15 -3.99
N ILE A 333 24.38 -1.59 -4.53
CA ILE A 333 23.56 -2.69 -3.96
C ILE A 333 24.38 -3.99 -3.76
N ALA A 334 25.43 -4.18 -4.56
CA ALA A 334 26.34 -5.33 -4.42
C ALA A 334 27.03 -5.40 -3.04
N ALA A 335 27.08 -4.29 -2.29
CA ALA A 335 27.65 -4.25 -0.94
C ALA A 335 26.78 -4.93 0.12
N GLY A 336 25.52 -5.27 -0.21
CA GLY A 336 24.58 -5.97 0.68
C GLY A 336 23.15 -5.87 0.18
N LYS A 337 22.33 -6.86 0.52
CA LYS A 337 20.89 -6.87 0.22
C LYS A 337 20.07 -6.86 1.52
N PRO A 338 20.08 -5.77 2.31
CA PRO A 338 19.41 -5.74 3.61
C PRO A 338 17.89 -5.93 3.49
N PHE A 339 17.34 -5.72 2.31
CA PHE A 339 15.90 -5.86 2.04
C PHE A 339 15.56 -7.10 1.19
N ALA A 340 16.47 -8.08 1.10
CA ALA A 340 16.14 -9.38 0.55
C ALA A 340 15.02 -10.04 1.38
N ALA A 341 13.89 -10.34 0.75
CA ALA A 341 12.67 -10.79 1.43
C ALA A 341 12.91 -12.02 2.32
N GLY A 342 13.72 -12.98 1.84
CA GLY A 342 14.07 -14.18 2.60
C GLY A 342 14.86 -13.89 3.88
N GLU A 343 15.77 -12.93 3.85
CA GLU A 343 16.56 -12.55 5.02
C GLU A 343 15.72 -11.75 6.02
N ARG A 344 14.92 -10.81 5.53
CA ARG A 344 14.01 -10.02 6.38
C ARG A 344 12.96 -10.90 7.05
N ALA A 345 12.41 -11.87 6.34
CA ALA A 345 11.45 -12.81 6.91
C ALA A 345 12.03 -13.58 8.12
N LYS A 346 13.35 -13.84 8.15
CA LYS A 346 14.01 -14.55 9.27
C LYS A 346 14.12 -13.68 10.52
N VAL A 347 14.39 -12.38 10.33
CA VAL A 347 14.68 -11.44 11.43
C VAL A 347 13.47 -10.64 11.90
N THR A 348 12.43 -10.50 11.05
CA THR A 348 11.21 -9.78 11.45
C THR A 348 10.51 -10.51 12.60
N PRO A 349 10.22 -9.83 13.71
CA PRO A 349 9.59 -10.44 14.86
C PRO A 349 8.27 -11.13 14.52
N VAL A 350 8.02 -12.25 15.19
CA VAL A 350 6.75 -12.98 15.10
C VAL A 350 5.84 -12.48 16.20
N PRO A 351 4.59 -12.09 15.91
CA PRO A 351 3.67 -11.63 16.93
C PRO A 351 3.26 -12.74 17.88
N GLU A 352 3.10 -12.41 19.16
CA GLU A 352 2.67 -13.35 20.20
C GLU A 352 1.49 -12.77 20.99
N PHE A 353 0.57 -13.64 21.36
CA PHE A 353 -0.49 -13.30 22.32
C PHE A 353 0.04 -13.27 23.75
N PRO A 354 -0.61 -12.53 24.67
CA PRO A 354 -0.38 -12.70 26.09
C PRO A 354 -0.54 -14.17 26.52
N SER A 355 0.22 -14.60 27.51
CA SER A 355 0.27 -16.01 27.94
C SER A 355 -1.06 -16.56 28.47
N ASP A 356 -1.94 -15.68 28.94
CA ASP A 356 -3.28 -15.96 29.46
C ASP A 356 -4.39 -15.65 28.45
N ALA A 357 -4.04 -15.37 27.22
CA ALA A 357 -4.97 -14.99 26.17
C ALA A 357 -6.02 -16.09 25.90
N GLN A 358 -7.26 -15.68 25.82
CA GLN A 358 -8.40 -16.55 25.53
C GLN A 358 -9.22 -15.98 24.38
N VAL A 359 -9.89 -16.85 23.65
CA VAL A 359 -10.85 -16.49 22.59
C VAL A 359 -12.26 -16.65 23.12
N ALA A 360 -13.01 -15.57 23.14
CA ALA A 360 -14.44 -15.60 23.34
C ALA A 360 -15.14 -15.73 21.98
N LEU A 361 -16.13 -16.63 21.90
CA LEU A 361 -16.95 -16.83 20.72
C LEU A 361 -18.39 -16.49 21.05
N ARG A 362 -18.99 -15.62 20.24
CA ARG A 362 -20.40 -15.32 20.23
C ARG A 362 -21.00 -15.68 18.88
N VAL A 363 -22.12 -16.37 18.87
CA VAL A 363 -22.87 -16.70 17.66
C VAL A 363 -24.24 -16.04 17.75
N TYR A 364 -24.63 -15.29 16.75
CA TYR A 364 -25.90 -14.59 16.72
C TYR A 364 -26.45 -14.47 15.31
N ASN A 365 -27.78 -14.25 15.21
CA ASN A 365 -28.42 -13.93 13.97
C ASN A 365 -28.49 -12.43 13.79
N ALA A 366 -28.16 -11.96 12.62
CA ALA A 366 -28.30 -10.56 12.26
C ALA A 366 -28.97 -10.42 10.89
N ASP A 367 -29.74 -9.37 10.74
CA ASP A 367 -30.33 -8.99 9.46
C ASP A 367 -29.23 -8.40 8.58
N THR A 368 -29.00 -9.02 7.45
CA THR A 368 -28.19 -8.45 6.38
C THR A 368 -29.11 -7.55 5.56
N ARG A 369 -28.68 -6.36 5.22
CA ARG A 369 -29.46 -5.36 4.46
C ARG A 369 -30.35 -6.00 3.41
N GLY A 370 -31.67 -5.91 3.58
CA GLY A 370 -32.66 -6.46 2.66
C GLY A 370 -33.51 -7.63 3.21
N GLY A 371 -33.49 -7.85 4.53
CA GLY A 371 -34.34 -8.86 5.17
C GLY A 371 -33.79 -10.29 5.12
N HIS A 372 -32.51 -10.45 4.80
CA HIS A 372 -31.83 -11.74 4.82
C HIS A 372 -31.15 -11.96 6.18
N TRP A 373 -31.62 -12.90 6.95
CA TRP A 373 -31.01 -13.30 8.21
C TRP A 373 -29.87 -14.26 7.96
N THR A 374 -28.70 -13.96 8.53
CA THR A 374 -27.57 -14.89 8.53
C THR A 374 -26.99 -15.07 9.92
N ILE A 375 -26.26 -16.15 10.10
CA ILE A 375 -25.59 -16.48 11.36
C ILE A 375 -24.19 -15.87 11.29
N PHE A 376 -23.89 -14.98 12.23
CA PHE A 376 -22.56 -14.40 12.42
C PHE A 376 -21.83 -15.06 13.55
N TRP A 377 -20.54 -15.24 13.33
CA TRP A 377 -19.55 -15.69 14.29
C TRP A 377 -18.67 -14.50 14.65
N GLU A 378 -18.69 -14.09 15.89
CA GLU A 378 -17.86 -13.04 16.43
C GLU A 378 -16.80 -13.66 17.34
N LEU A 379 -15.53 -13.47 17.00
CA LEU A 379 -14.42 -13.79 17.88
C LEU A 379 -13.90 -12.53 18.54
N THR A 380 -13.71 -12.58 19.85
CA THR A 380 -13.11 -11.51 20.65
C THR A 380 -11.91 -12.09 21.40
N PHE A 381 -10.76 -11.42 21.28
CA PHE A 381 -9.51 -11.87 21.88
C PHE A 381 -8.58 -10.68 22.18
N PRO A 382 -7.62 -10.80 23.13
CA PRO A 382 -6.63 -9.76 23.34
C PRO A 382 -5.75 -9.58 22.12
N ARG A 383 -5.29 -8.35 21.86
CA ARG A 383 -4.33 -8.10 20.77
C ARG A 383 -3.05 -8.90 20.98
N ALA A 384 -2.44 -9.33 19.89
CA ALA A 384 -1.07 -9.80 19.90
C ALA A 384 -0.10 -8.63 19.77
N THR A 385 1.13 -8.82 20.17
CA THR A 385 2.21 -7.83 20.07
C THR A 385 3.45 -8.41 19.44
N ALA A 386 4.23 -7.58 18.77
CA ALA A 386 5.54 -7.95 18.23
C ALA A 386 6.54 -6.86 18.68
N GLU A 387 7.51 -7.20 19.51
CA GLU A 387 8.54 -6.27 19.93
C GLU A 387 9.40 -5.84 18.71
N GLY A 388 9.42 -4.54 18.43
CA GLY A 388 10.11 -4.00 17.24
C GLY A 388 9.47 -4.33 15.90
N GLY A 389 8.24 -4.89 15.89
CA GLY A 389 7.49 -5.24 14.68
C GLY A 389 6.02 -4.87 14.79
N ARG A 390 5.23 -5.38 13.85
CA ARG A 390 3.77 -5.17 13.79
C ARG A 390 3.03 -6.46 13.47
N VAL A 391 1.81 -6.56 13.99
CA VAL A 391 0.87 -7.60 13.57
C VAL A 391 0.25 -7.16 12.25
N LEU A 392 0.45 -7.94 11.19
CA LEU A 392 -0.22 -7.69 9.92
C LEU A 392 -1.68 -8.11 9.98
N ASP A 393 -1.90 -9.33 10.41
CA ASP A 393 -3.23 -9.93 10.39
C ASP A 393 -3.41 -11.01 11.47
N TYR A 394 -4.66 -11.41 11.62
CA TYR A 394 -5.07 -12.57 12.39
C TYR A 394 -5.68 -13.59 11.43
N GLU A 395 -5.05 -14.77 11.34
CA GLU A 395 -5.57 -15.89 10.56
C GLU A 395 -6.38 -16.82 11.45
N VAL A 396 -7.67 -16.99 11.16
CA VAL A 396 -8.58 -17.88 11.86
C VAL A 396 -8.72 -19.17 11.06
N ARG A 397 -8.37 -20.29 11.68
CA ARG A 397 -8.48 -21.65 11.08
C ARG A 397 -9.54 -22.46 11.81
N ALA A 398 -10.41 -23.12 11.06
CA ALA A 398 -11.28 -24.15 11.60
C ALA A 398 -10.55 -25.50 11.56
N GLU A 399 -10.04 -25.96 12.71
CA GLU A 399 -9.27 -27.20 12.85
C GLU A 399 -10.17 -28.35 13.27
N MET A 400 -10.18 -29.44 12.50
CA MET A 400 -10.99 -30.64 12.77
C MET A 400 -10.39 -31.47 13.90
N ALA A 401 -11.24 -31.97 14.81
CA ALA A 401 -10.79 -32.82 15.91
C ALA A 401 -10.38 -34.23 15.47
N ALA A 402 -10.90 -34.70 14.35
CA ALA A 402 -10.69 -36.08 13.90
C ALA A 402 -9.26 -36.33 13.43
N ASP A 403 -8.65 -35.36 12.72
CA ASP A 403 -7.38 -35.55 12.03
C ASP A 403 -6.47 -34.30 12.05
N GLY A 404 -6.91 -33.22 12.71
CA GLY A 404 -6.19 -31.95 12.74
C GLY A 404 -6.22 -31.18 11.42
N SER A 405 -6.98 -31.63 10.42
CA SER A 405 -7.10 -30.93 9.14
C SER A 405 -7.74 -29.55 9.30
N VAL A 406 -7.41 -28.64 8.40
CA VAL A 406 -7.98 -27.29 8.35
C VAL A 406 -9.10 -27.25 7.33
N ALA A 407 -10.33 -27.13 7.81
CA ALA A 407 -11.52 -27.12 6.98
C ALA A 407 -11.82 -25.74 6.37
N ALA A 408 -11.43 -24.65 7.05
CA ALA A 408 -11.63 -23.29 6.57
C ALA A 408 -10.54 -22.37 7.11
N VAL A 409 -10.23 -21.31 6.34
CA VAL A 409 -9.28 -20.27 6.72
C VAL A 409 -9.89 -18.90 6.42
N LYS A 410 -9.85 -18.01 7.40
CA LYS A 410 -10.24 -16.60 7.27
C LYS A 410 -9.12 -15.71 7.74
N ARG A 411 -8.97 -14.54 7.12
CA ARG A 411 -7.92 -13.58 7.47
C ARG A 411 -8.50 -12.21 7.72
N PHE A 412 -8.03 -11.56 8.76
CA PHE A 412 -8.46 -10.23 9.17
C PHE A 412 -7.24 -9.35 9.38
N LEU A 413 -7.17 -8.24 8.69
CA LEU A 413 -6.12 -7.25 8.91
C LEU A 413 -6.16 -6.77 10.36
N SER A 414 -4.99 -6.61 10.94
CA SER A 414 -4.88 -6.02 12.29
C SER A 414 -5.42 -4.59 12.29
N PRO A 415 -6.20 -4.22 13.31
CA PRO A 415 -6.75 -2.87 13.40
C PRO A 415 -5.72 -1.74 13.39
N ALA A 416 -4.50 -1.98 13.82
CA ALA A 416 -3.47 -0.96 13.95
C ALA A 416 -2.31 -1.09 12.96
N PHE A 417 -2.39 -2.03 12.03
CA PHE A 417 -1.28 -2.23 11.09
C PHE A 417 -0.96 -0.98 10.27
N HIS A 418 -2.01 -0.23 9.91
CA HIS A 418 -1.89 0.96 9.05
C HIS A 418 -1.67 2.27 9.82
N LYS A 419 -1.78 2.27 11.15
CA LYS A 419 -1.72 3.48 11.97
C LYS A 419 -0.32 3.79 12.45
N VAL A 420 0.04 5.06 12.39
CA VAL A 420 1.25 5.59 13.05
C VAL A 420 1.04 5.56 14.56
N GLU A 421 -0.09 6.07 15.01
CA GLU A 421 -0.51 5.97 16.40
C GLU A 421 -0.77 4.50 16.74
N ARG A 422 0.07 3.96 17.61
CA ARG A 422 0.07 2.54 17.97
C ARG A 422 -1.02 2.18 18.99
N GLU A 423 -2.03 3.00 19.17
CA GLU A 423 -3.16 2.66 20.02
C GLU A 423 -4.02 1.59 19.36
N GLU A 424 -3.48 0.39 19.39
CA GLU A 424 -4.29 -0.79 19.10
C GLU A 424 -5.32 -0.97 20.20
N PRO A 425 -6.57 -1.27 19.87
CA PRO A 425 -7.53 -1.66 20.89
C PRO A 425 -6.96 -2.88 21.64
N GLU A 426 -7.00 -2.87 22.97
CA GLU A 426 -6.54 -4.01 23.79
C GLU A 426 -7.24 -5.31 23.42
N THR A 427 -8.44 -5.20 22.85
CA THR A 427 -9.27 -6.30 22.41
C THR A 427 -9.58 -6.20 20.93
N VAL A 428 -9.19 -7.22 20.20
CA VAL A 428 -9.52 -7.39 18.78
C VAL A 428 -10.83 -8.14 18.65
N ARG A 429 -11.66 -7.68 17.71
CA ARG A 429 -12.96 -8.28 17.41
C ARG A 429 -13.05 -8.53 15.91
N VAL A 430 -13.30 -9.77 15.52
CA VAL A 430 -13.44 -10.19 14.14
C VAL A 430 -14.75 -10.93 13.91
N TYR A 431 -15.28 -10.82 12.70
CA TYR A 431 -16.58 -11.39 12.34
C TYR A 431 -16.48 -12.17 11.05
N PHE A 432 -17.21 -13.27 10.94
CA PHE A 432 -17.38 -14.00 9.69
C PHE A 432 -18.73 -14.70 9.64
N ASP A 433 -19.12 -15.09 8.42
CA ASP A 433 -20.39 -15.79 8.19
C ASP A 433 -20.30 -17.24 8.70
N GLY A 434 -21.36 -17.71 9.34
CA GLY A 434 -21.44 -19.09 9.80
C GLY A 434 -21.46 -20.15 8.70
N MET A 435 -21.67 -19.76 7.44
CA MET A 435 -21.53 -20.64 6.29
C MET A 435 -20.06 -21.02 5.98
N ASP A 436 -19.11 -20.28 6.55
CA ASP A 436 -17.68 -20.52 6.38
C ASP A 436 -17.08 -21.47 7.41
N VAL A 437 -17.91 -22.13 8.23
CA VAL A 437 -17.47 -23.13 9.20
C VAL A 437 -17.84 -24.53 8.74
N PRO A 438 -17.19 -25.60 9.25
CA PRO A 438 -17.47 -26.97 8.86
C PRO A 438 -18.97 -27.33 9.04
N GLU A 439 -19.57 -27.94 8.03
CA GLU A 439 -21.00 -28.34 8.07
C GLU A 439 -21.25 -29.51 9.05
N SER A 440 -20.25 -30.31 9.36
CA SER A 440 -20.34 -31.47 10.25
C SER A 440 -19.03 -31.75 10.97
N GLY A 441 -19.14 -32.40 12.12
CA GLY A 441 -18.01 -32.84 12.90
C GLY A 441 -17.66 -31.93 14.06
N ARG A 442 -16.67 -32.33 14.84
CA ARG A 442 -16.12 -31.58 15.95
C ARG A 442 -14.89 -30.78 15.50
N TYR A 443 -14.88 -29.48 15.78
CA TYR A 443 -13.80 -28.58 15.39
C TYR A 443 -13.56 -27.50 16.44
N ARG A 444 -12.46 -26.76 16.30
CA ARG A 444 -12.21 -25.53 17.07
C ARG A 444 -11.75 -24.43 16.11
N LEU A 445 -11.88 -23.19 16.54
CA LEU A 445 -11.27 -22.06 15.83
C LEU A 445 -9.95 -21.73 16.49
N ALA A 446 -8.88 -21.74 15.70
CA ALA A 446 -7.54 -21.37 16.10
C ALA A 446 -7.21 -19.99 15.50
N VAL A 447 -6.81 -19.04 16.32
CA VAL A 447 -6.45 -17.68 15.91
C VAL A 447 -4.94 -17.53 15.94
N TYR A 448 -4.34 -17.26 14.79
CA TYR A 448 -2.89 -17.09 14.62
C TYR A 448 -2.59 -15.62 14.33
N PRO A 449 -1.79 -14.92 15.15
CA PRO A 449 -1.29 -13.59 14.82
C PRO A 449 -0.13 -13.73 13.84
N ARG A 450 -0.09 -12.92 12.77
CA ARG A 450 0.96 -13.04 11.74
C ARG A 450 1.64 -11.72 11.45
N ASN A 451 2.92 -11.78 11.12
CA ASN A 451 3.67 -10.65 10.60
C ASN A 451 3.51 -10.52 9.07
N CYS A 452 4.05 -9.44 8.49
CA CYS A 452 3.93 -9.15 7.06
C CYS A 452 4.61 -10.16 6.12
N PHE A 453 5.46 -11.06 6.64
CA PHE A 453 6.02 -12.19 5.89
C PHE A 453 5.21 -13.48 6.06
N GLY A 454 4.03 -13.40 6.68
CA GLY A 454 3.15 -14.56 6.89
C GLY A 454 3.62 -15.53 7.97
N ARG A 455 4.68 -15.17 8.75
CA ARG A 455 5.10 -15.98 9.89
C ARG A 455 4.11 -15.79 11.03
N ALA A 456 3.60 -16.92 11.54
CA ALA A 456 2.58 -16.94 12.58
C ALA A 456 3.21 -17.19 13.96
N GLY A 457 2.69 -16.48 14.96
CA GLY A 457 2.91 -16.78 16.37
C GLY A 457 2.09 -17.97 16.85
N ARG A 458 2.21 -18.28 18.15
CA ARG A 458 1.43 -19.34 18.76
C ARG A 458 -0.06 -19.01 18.75
N PRO A 459 -0.92 -19.97 18.34
CA PRO A 459 -2.35 -19.73 18.29
C PRO A 459 -3.00 -19.77 19.67
N ILE A 460 -4.12 -19.08 19.77
CA ILE A 460 -5.09 -19.25 20.84
C ILE A 460 -6.34 -19.91 20.28
N PHE A 461 -7.13 -20.58 21.11
CA PHE A 461 -8.18 -21.47 20.65
C PHE A 461 -9.52 -21.18 21.32
N THR A 462 -10.60 -21.37 20.57
CA THR A 462 -11.92 -21.54 21.18
C THR A 462 -12.00 -22.91 21.88
N ARG A 463 -13.01 -23.10 22.72
CA ARG A 463 -13.43 -24.46 23.08
C ARG A 463 -13.79 -25.25 21.81
N TRP A 464 -13.79 -26.58 21.93
CA TRP A 464 -14.30 -27.44 20.87
C TRP A 464 -15.78 -27.20 20.61
N LEU A 465 -16.14 -27.11 19.34
CA LEU A 465 -17.46 -26.86 18.80
C LEU A 465 -17.94 -28.10 18.06
N GLU A 466 -19.23 -28.28 17.96
CA GLU A 466 -19.84 -29.36 17.19
C GLU A 466 -20.80 -28.80 16.16
N SER A 467 -20.57 -29.11 14.89
CA SER A 467 -21.55 -28.88 13.84
C SER A 467 -22.48 -30.08 13.77
N LYS A 468 -23.78 -29.82 13.91
CA LYS A 468 -24.81 -30.85 13.74
C LYS A 468 -25.21 -30.86 12.28
N PRO A 469 -25.16 -32.01 11.57
CA PRO A 469 -25.66 -32.11 10.23
C PRO A 469 -27.18 -31.79 10.23
N GLY A 470 -27.59 -30.83 9.41
CA GLY A 470 -28.97 -30.72 9.02
C GLY A 470 -29.89 -29.76 9.80
N LYS A 471 -29.51 -28.46 9.95
CA LYS A 471 -30.51 -27.40 10.14
C LYS A 471 -30.29 -26.13 9.31
N ALA A 472 -29.30 -26.06 8.46
CA ALA A 472 -29.04 -24.92 7.59
C ALA A 472 -29.83 -24.94 6.25
N LYS A 473 -30.61 -25.99 5.96
CA LYS A 473 -31.52 -26.03 4.83
C LYS A 473 -32.96 -25.98 5.31
N ALA A 474 -33.34 -24.95 6.03
CA ALA A 474 -34.70 -24.71 6.40
C ALA A 474 -35.21 -23.38 5.83
N LYS A 475 -35.89 -23.50 4.71
CA LYS A 475 -36.96 -22.62 4.25
C LYS A 475 -36.58 -21.26 3.66
N GLY A 476 -36.07 -21.31 2.47
CA GLY A 476 -36.27 -20.26 1.49
C GLY A 476 -37.04 -20.78 0.27
N MET A 477 -38.16 -21.43 0.49
CA MET A 477 -39.14 -21.70 -0.55
C MET A 477 -40.50 -21.91 0.13
N ALA A 478 -41.24 -20.86 0.22
CA ALA A 478 -42.71 -20.92 0.23
C ALA A 478 -43.20 -19.66 -0.46
N GLN A 479 -43.65 -19.89 -1.64
CA GLN A 479 -44.64 -19.20 -2.42
C GLN A 479 -45.65 -18.38 -1.59
N GLN A 480 -45.78 -17.12 -1.86
CA GLN A 480 -46.97 -16.51 -2.49
C GLN A 480 -46.70 -15.05 -2.79
#